data_d5e790e47327362941e9c602e97f5188
#
_entry.id   d5e790e47327362941e9c602e97f5188
#
_cell.length_a   1.000
_cell.length_b   1.000
_cell.length_c   1.000
_cell.angle_alpha   90.00
_cell.angle_beta   90.00
_cell.angle_gamma   90.00
#
_symmetry.space_group_name_H-M   'P 1'
#
loop_
_entity.id
_entity.type
_entity.pdbx_description
1 polymer ?
#
loop_
_entity_poly.entity_id
_entity_poly.type
_entity_poly.pdbx_seq_one_letter_code
_entity_poly.pdbx_strand_id
1 'polypeptide(L)'
;RVGIFGIMQSFQVMQKLGLNIDEVDRITGPLVGRPKSATFRTLDVVGLDTLAQVAQGLYQTGTSDEARDLFQLPDFVNQMVEKNWIGDKAKQGFYKKTKDEKGKTEILTLNLETMDYEPKKKAKFPSLDMLKPVEDLRKRIKMLAKAEDKAGEFFRQTSYGLFQYVSNRIPEISDELYRIDDAMRAGFGWELGPFEIWDILGARETAQRMTEAGYEPAKWVMDMLEAGRESFYTVVQGRRQYYDIESKTYKSIPGAENFIILDDLRQSNEVWKNSGSTILDLGDGILCIEFRTKMNSMGGEVIQGMNKAIELAEKDYRGLVVGNNGANFSAGANLGLVYMYALDQDYDELNMMIKTFQNTMMRMRYSAIPVVAAPHGLTLGGGCELCLHVDHVQ
;
A
#
# COMPACT_ATOMS: atom_id res chain seq x y z
N ARG A 1 8.48 -8.16 -16.13
CA ARG A 1 9.19 -9.36 -15.70
C ARG A 1 8.96 -9.63 -14.21
N VAL A 2 9.25 -8.66 -13.31
CA VAL A 2 9.09 -8.80 -11.85
C VAL A 2 7.65 -9.17 -11.44
N GLY A 3 6.65 -8.52 -12.01
CA GLY A 3 5.24 -8.81 -11.67
C GLY A 3 4.82 -10.21 -12.11
N ILE A 4 5.26 -10.68 -13.27
CA ILE A 4 4.98 -12.07 -13.73
C ILE A 4 5.67 -13.06 -12.80
N PHE A 5 6.93 -12.82 -12.40
CA PHE A 5 7.61 -13.63 -11.40
C PHE A 5 6.78 -13.76 -10.12
N GLY A 6 6.31 -12.63 -9.56
CA GLY A 6 5.49 -12.65 -8.35
C GLY A 6 4.18 -13.43 -8.48
N ILE A 7 3.53 -13.38 -9.66
CA ILE A 7 2.33 -14.19 -9.96
C ILE A 7 2.67 -15.67 -9.99
N MET A 8 3.68 -16.06 -10.76
CA MET A 8 4.07 -17.47 -10.92
C MET A 8 4.54 -18.07 -9.58
N GLN A 9 5.29 -17.30 -8.80
CA GLN A 9 5.68 -17.69 -7.45
C GLN A 9 4.47 -17.85 -6.52
N SER A 10 3.47 -16.96 -6.63
CA SER A 10 2.22 -17.09 -5.86
C SER A 10 1.51 -18.40 -6.18
N PHE A 11 1.51 -18.86 -7.43
CA PHE A 11 0.96 -20.18 -7.81
C PHE A 11 1.74 -21.31 -7.15
N GLN A 12 3.06 -21.27 -7.20
CA GLN A 12 3.92 -22.31 -6.62
C GLN A 12 3.73 -22.40 -5.10
N VAL A 13 3.76 -21.27 -4.40
CA VAL A 13 3.59 -21.24 -2.94
C VAL A 13 2.17 -21.61 -2.52
N MET A 14 1.16 -21.21 -3.30
CA MET A 14 -0.23 -21.62 -3.10
C MET A 14 -0.36 -23.14 -3.13
N GLN A 15 0.17 -23.81 -4.15
CA GLN A 15 0.13 -25.26 -4.27
C GLN A 15 0.88 -25.95 -3.12
N LYS A 16 2.09 -25.45 -2.79
CA LYS A 16 2.91 -25.96 -1.68
C LYS A 16 2.18 -25.92 -0.31
N LEU A 17 1.42 -24.85 -0.06
CA LEU A 17 0.70 -24.67 1.21
C LEU A 17 -0.72 -25.22 1.20
N GLY A 18 -1.20 -25.74 0.05
CA GLY A 18 -2.58 -26.21 -0.11
C GLY A 18 -3.60 -25.10 0.11
N LEU A 19 -3.35 -23.91 -0.43
CA LEU A 19 -4.27 -22.78 -0.41
C LEU A 19 -5.15 -22.78 -1.65
N ASN A 20 -6.35 -22.22 -1.54
CA ASN A 20 -7.24 -22.00 -2.67
C ASN A 20 -7.18 -20.55 -3.18
N ILE A 21 -7.85 -20.29 -4.30
CA ILE A 21 -7.90 -18.97 -4.97
C ILE A 21 -8.40 -17.87 -4.03
N ASP A 22 -9.50 -18.10 -3.30
CA ASP A 22 -10.09 -17.11 -2.42
C ASP A 22 -9.16 -16.75 -1.25
N GLU A 23 -8.39 -17.73 -0.77
CA GLU A 23 -7.40 -17.55 0.29
C GLU A 23 -6.23 -16.69 -0.18
N VAL A 24 -5.67 -16.99 -1.36
CA VAL A 24 -4.56 -16.21 -1.94
C VAL A 24 -5.01 -14.77 -2.24
N ASP A 25 -6.17 -14.58 -2.87
CA ASP A 25 -6.66 -13.22 -3.16
C ASP A 25 -6.92 -12.42 -1.87
N ARG A 26 -7.32 -13.09 -0.77
CA ARG A 26 -7.45 -12.41 0.50
C ARG A 26 -6.10 -11.96 1.07
N ILE A 27 -5.04 -12.77 0.92
CA ILE A 27 -3.68 -12.44 1.40
C ILE A 27 -3.05 -11.35 0.54
N THR A 28 -3.24 -11.41 -0.78
CA THR A 28 -2.54 -10.55 -1.76
C THR A 28 -3.32 -9.29 -2.16
N GLY A 29 -4.32 -8.90 -1.36
CA GLY A 29 -5.16 -7.74 -1.63
C GLY A 29 -4.79 -6.50 -0.79
N PRO A 30 -5.77 -5.63 -0.48
CA PRO A 30 -5.55 -4.34 0.18
C PRO A 30 -4.88 -4.39 1.56
N LEU A 31 -4.96 -5.51 2.26
CA LEU A 31 -4.30 -5.65 3.57
C LEU A 31 -2.77 -5.54 3.48
N VAL A 32 -2.20 -5.86 2.34
CA VAL A 32 -0.76 -5.75 2.07
C VAL A 32 -0.43 -4.64 1.06
N GLY A 33 -1.33 -3.67 0.87
CA GLY A 33 -1.11 -2.53 -0.02
C GLY A 33 -1.14 -2.89 -1.51
N ARG A 34 -1.98 -3.86 -1.89
CA ARG A 34 -2.20 -4.22 -3.29
C ARG A 34 -3.65 -3.96 -3.71
N PRO A 35 -3.96 -3.87 -5.02
CA PRO A 35 -5.31 -3.62 -5.51
C PRO A 35 -6.36 -4.60 -4.96
N LYS A 36 -7.63 -4.20 -4.91
CA LYS A 36 -8.75 -5.06 -4.50
C LYS A 36 -8.91 -6.31 -5.37
N SER A 37 -8.44 -6.26 -6.60
CA SER A 37 -8.42 -7.40 -7.52
C SER A 37 -7.41 -8.48 -7.10
N ALA A 38 -6.48 -8.17 -6.19
CA ALA A 38 -5.48 -9.10 -5.69
C ALA A 38 -4.73 -9.85 -6.81
N THR A 39 -4.47 -11.16 -6.70
CA THR A 39 -3.73 -11.91 -7.72
C THR A 39 -4.66 -12.49 -8.79
N PHE A 40 -5.58 -13.35 -8.41
CA PHE A 40 -6.39 -14.12 -9.36
C PHE A 40 -7.45 -13.27 -10.06
N ARG A 41 -8.09 -12.37 -9.35
CA ARG A 41 -9.05 -11.46 -9.98
C ARG A 41 -8.35 -10.48 -10.95
N THR A 42 -7.10 -10.08 -10.69
CA THR A 42 -6.31 -9.29 -11.64
C THR A 42 -6.07 -10.07 -12.92
N LEU A 43 -5.75 -11.36 -12.82
CA LEU A 43 -5.54 -12.22 -13.97
C LEU A 43 -6.81 -12.40 -14.81
N ASP A 44 -7.98 -12.48 -14.19
CA ASP A 44 -9.25 -12.50 -14.91
C ASP A 44 -9.53 -11.20 -15.68
N VAL A 45 -9.10 -10.05 -15.14
CA VAL A 45 -9.24 -8.74 -15.80
C VAL A 45 -8.27 -8.63 -17.00
N VAL A 46 -7.01 -8.99 -16.79
CA VAL A 46 -5.96 -8.93 -17.83
C VAL A 46 -6.16 -9.99 -18.90
N GLY A 47 -6.52 -11.18 -18.49
CA GLY A 47 -6.69 -12.36 -19.31
C GLY A 47 -5.54 -13.36 -19.18
N LEU A 48 -5.89 -14.64 -18.98
CA LEU A 48 -4.93 -15.72 -18.81
C LEU A 48 -4.12 -15.99 -20.07
N ASP A 49 -4.67 -15.75 -21.25
CA ASP A 49 -3.96 -15.82 -22.54
C ASP A 49 -2.81 -14.81 -22.59
N THR A 50 -3.01 -13.60 -22.06
CA THR A 50 -1.94 -12.60 -21.93
C THR A 50 -0.86 -13.07 -20.97
N LEU A 51 -1.25 -13.61 -19.79
CA LEU A 51 -0.30 -14.19 -18.85
C LEU A 51 0.51 -15.31 -19.52
N ALA A 52 -0.18 -16.22 -20.23
CA ALA A 52 0.45 -17.35 -20.89
C ALA A 52 1.48 -16.92 -21.93
N GLN A 53 1.14 -15.95 -22.79
CA GLN A 53 2.05 -15.41 -23.80
C GLN A 53 3.29 -14.75 -23.16
N VAL A 54 3.10 -13.95 -22.13
CA VAL A 54 4.23 -13.27 -21.46
C VAL A 54 5.11 -14.26 -20.73
N ALA A 55 4.54 -15.20 -19.97
CA ALA A 55 5.30 -16.23 -19.25
C ALA A 55 6.09 -17.12 -20.23
N GLN A 56 5.47 -17.57 -21.31
CA GLN A 56 6.15 -18.34 -22.35
C GLN A 56 7.28 -17.55 -23.02
N GLY A 57 7.04 -16.26 -23.31
CA GLY A 57 8.09 -15.38 -23.84
C GLY A 57 9.28 -15.27 -22.90
N LEU A 58 9.04 -15.07 -21.60
CA LEU A 58 10.09 -15.02 -20.57
C LEU A 58 10.83 -16.35 -20.46
N TYR A 59 10.12 -17.47 -20.48
CA TYR A 59 10.74 -18.80 -20.48
C TYR A 59 11.65 -19.02 -21.69
N GLN A 60 11.24 -18.58 -22.88
CA GLN A 60 12.02 -18.78 -24.14
C GLN A 60 13.22 -17.84 -24.22
N THR A 61 13.07 -16.59 -23.81
CA THR A 61 14.12 -15.56 -23.97
C THR A 61 15.04 -15.42 -22.77
N GLY A 62 14.56 -15.76 -21.56
CA GLY A 62 15.31 -15.62 -20.31
C GLY A 62 16.25 -16.79 -20.04
N THR A 63 17.10 -17.17 -20.99
CA THR A 63 17.97 -18.37 -20.89
C THR A 63 19.02 -18.28 -19.78
N SER A 64 19.39 -17.08 -19.37
CA SER A 64 20.32 -16.79 -18.26
C SER A 64 19.63 -16.48 -16.94
N ASP A 65 18.30 -16.52 -16.89
CA ASP A 65 17.53 -16.24 -15.68
C ASP A 65 17.52 -17.48 -14.77
N GLU A 66 18.02 -17.35 -13.55
CA GLU A 66 18.04 -18.44 -12.56
C GLU A 66 16.63 -18.93 -12.18
N ALA A 67 15.62 -18.07 -12.32
CA ALA A 67 14.22 -18.40 -12.07
C ALA A 67 13.46 -18.79 -13.35
N ARG A 68 14.16 -19.07 -14.45
CA ARG A 68 13.55 -19.37 -15.76
C ARG A 68 12.44 -20.41 -15.67
N ASP A 69 12.68 -21.50 -14.96
CA ASP A 69 11.74 -22.61 -14.88
C ASP A 69 10.43 -22.25 -14.15
N LEU A 70 10.44 -21.20 -13.31
CA LEU A 70 9.24 -20.69 -12.68
C LEU A 70 8.24 -20.10 -13.70
N PHE A 71 8.73 -19.64 -14.88
CA PHE A 71 7.86 -19.11 -15.93
C PHE A 71 7.14 -20.18 -16.75
N GLN A 72 7.38 -21.47 -16.49
CA GLN A 72 6.56 -22.54 -17.06
C GLN A 72 5.16 -22.50 -16.43
N LEU A 73 4.14 -22.49 -17.28
CA LEU A 73 2.76 -22.42 -16.81
C LEU A 73 2.37 -23.70 -16.05
N PRO A 74 1.74 -23.59 -14.87
CA PRO A 74 1.13 -24.74 -14.20
C PRO A 74 0.05 -25.40 -15.07
N ASP A 75 -0.14 -26.71 -14.91
CA ASP A 75 -1.10 -27.49 -15.70
C ASP A 75 -2.53 -26.92 -15.63
N PHE A 76 -2.96 -26.42 -14.49
CA PHE A 76 -4.29 -25.82 -14.37
C PHE A 76 -4.46 -24.57 -15.26
N VAL A 77 -3.40 -23.76 -15.45
CA VAL A 77 -3.45 -22.60 -16.35
C VAL A 77 -3.55 -23.06 -17.79
N ASN A 78 -2.74 -24.06 -18.18
CA ASN A 78 -2.81 -24.65 -19.54
C ASN A 78 -4.22 -25.18 -19.84
N GLN A 79 -4.81 -25.95 -18.91
CA GLN A 79 -6.18 -26.47 -19.05
C GLN A 79 -7.23 -25.36 -19.17
N MET A 80 -7.09 -24.26 -18.39
CA MET A 80 -7.99 -23.13 -18.48
C MET A 80 -7.91 -22.42 -19.82
N VAL A 81 -6.70 -22.22 -20.34
CA VAL A 81 -6.47 -21.61 -21.67
C VAL A 81 -7.07 -22.50 -22.78
N GLU A 82 -6.84 -23.81 -22.73
CA GLU A 82 -7.43 -24.78 -23.69
C GLU A 82 -8.96 -24.77 -23.69
N LYS A 83 -9.57 -24.63 -22.50
CA LYS A 83 -11.03 -24.52 -22.32
C LYS A 83 -11.57 -23.13 -22.65
N ASN A 84 -10.73 -22.17 -23.05
CA ASN A 84 -11.08 -20.76 -23.22
C ASN A 84 -11.63 -20.09 -21.94
N TRP A 85 -11.14 -20.52 -20.77
CA TRP A 85 -11.49 -19.90 -19.48
C TRP A 85 -10.45 -18.82 -19.13
N ILE A 86 -10.45 -17.77 -19.94
CA ILE A 86 -9.38 -16.76 -19.95
C ILE A 86 -9.73 -15.47 -19.22
N GLY A 87 -10.78 -15.46 -18.41
CA GLY A 87 -11.18 -14.33 -17.60
C GLY A 87 -12.38 -13.57 -18.13
N ASP A 88 -12.46 -12.26 -17.82
CA ASP A 88 -13.62 -11.42 -18.08
C ASP A 88 -14.02 -11.37 -19.56
N LYS A 89 -13.06 -11.37 -20.47
CA LYS A 89 -13.31 -11.35 -21.91
C LYS A 89 -14.04 -12.61 -22.42
N ALA A 90 -13.85 -13.74 -21.75
CA ALA A 90 -14.58 -14.98 -22.00
C ALA A 90 -15.74 -15.21 -21.01
N LYS A 91 -15.99 -14.24 -20.10
CA LYS A 91 -16.98 -14.31 -19.01
C LYS A 91 -16.73 -15.46 -18.02
N GLN A 92 -15.58 -16.07 -18.07
CA GLN A 92 -15.19 -17.22 -17.25
C GLN A 92 -13.67 -17.28 -17.14
N GLY A 93 -13.16 -17.39 -15.92
CA GLY A 93 -11.75 -17.49 -15.58
C GLY A 93 -11.57 -18.16 -14.23
N PHE A 94 -10.73 -17.64 -13.35
CA PHE A 94 -10.66 -18.08 -11.96
C PHE A 94 -11.96 -17.85 -11.22
N TYR A 95 -12.68 -16.81 -11.62
CA TYR A 95 -14.03 -16.50 -11.15
C TYR A 95 -15.03 -16.54 -12.29
N LYS A 96 -16.26 -16.95 -11.95
CA LYS A 96 -17.39 -16.99 -12.88
C LYS A 96 -18.60 -16.33 -12.24
N LYS A 97 -19.20 -15.36 -12.94
CA LYS A 97 -20.48 -14.78 -12.54
C LYS A 97 -21.63 -15.65 -13.07
N THR A 98 -22.54 -16.02 -12.19
CA THR A 98 -23.77 -16.74 -12.51
C THR A 98 -24.96 -16.11 -11.80
N LYS A 99 -26.15 -16.67 -12.00
CA LYS A 99 -27.35 -16.31 -11.23
C LYS A 99 -27.77 -17.52 -10.40
N ASP A 100 -28.10 -17.26 -9.13
CA ASP A 100 -28.71 -18.26 -8.27
C ASP A 100 -30.16 -18.57 -8.70
N GLU A 101 -30.79 -19.53 -8.03
CA GLU A 101 -32.19 -19.95 -8.30
C GLU A 101 -33.20 -18.80 -8.14
N LYS A 102 -32.83 -17.73 -7.43
CA LYS A 102 -33.65 -16.53 -7.21
C LYS A 102 -33.31 -15.38 -8.18
N GLY A 103 -32.44 -15.64 -9.18
CA GLY A 103 -32.02 -14.65 -10.16
C GLY A 103 -31.01 -13.62 -9.67
N LYS A 104 -30.48 -13.76 -8.44
CA LYS A 104 -29.45 -12.89 -7.87
C LYS A 104 -28.08 -13.29 -8.41
N THR A 105 -27.23 -12.31 -8.70
CA THR A 105 -25.86 -12.55 -9.14
C THR A 105 -25.05 -13.23 -8.05
N GLU A 106 -24.47 -14.38 -8.38
CA GLU A 106 -23.52 -15.13 -7.57
C GLU A 106 -22.16 -15.19 -8.27
N ILE A 107 -21.10 -15.19 -7.48
CA ILE A 107 -19.72 -15.35 -7.97
C ILE A 107 -19.23 -16.71 -7.48
N LEU A 108 -18.89 -17.57 -8.43
CA LEU A 108 -18.27 -18.86 -8.19
C LEU A 108 -16.75 -18.73 -8.35
N THR A 109 -16.02 -19.56 -7.62
CA THR A 109 -14.55 -19.68 -7.66
C THR A 109 -14.20 -21.04 -8.23
N LEU A 110 -13.19 -21.10 -9.13
CA LEU A 110 -12.69 -22.34 -9.69
C LEU A 110 -11.94 -23.16 -8.61
N ASN A 111 -12.31 -24.40 -8.45
CA ASN A 111 -11.53 -25.38 -7.70
C ASN A 111 -10.45 -25.96 -8.65
N LEU A 112 -9.17 -25.73 -8.33
CA LEU A 112 -8.04 -26.10 -9.19
C LEU A 112 -7.74 -27.61 -9.20
N GLU A 113 -8.28 -28.38 -8.24
CA GLU A 113 -8.09 -29.82 -8.19
C GLU A 113 -9.14 -30.54 -9.04
N THR A 114 -10.40 -30.11 -8.95
CA THR A 114 -11.50 -30.75 -9.69
C THR A 114 -11.80 -30.09 -11.03
N MET A 115 -11.31 -28.86 -11.24
CA MET A 115 -11.63 -27.99 -12.39
C MET A 115 -13.14 -27.69 -12.51
N ASP A 116 -13.86 -27.68 -11.36
CA ASP A 116 -15.26 -27.30 -11.24
C ASP A 116 -15.43 -25.97 -10.52
N TYR A 117 -16.55 -25.27 -10.76
CA TYR A 117 -16.87 -24.03 -10.09
C TYR A 117 -17.68 -24.29 -8.83
N GLU A 118 -17.21 -23.74 -7.71
CA GLU A 118 -17.84 -23.82 -6.40
C GLU A 118 -18.27 -22.42 -5.92
N PRO A 119 -19.25 -22.33 -5.00
CA PRO A 119 -19.56 -21.07 -4.33
C PRO A 119 -18.32 -20.49 -3.64
N LYS A 120 -18.15 -19.18 -3.76
CA LYS A 120 -17.01 -18.46 -3.17
C LYS A 120 -16.91 -18.75 -1.66
N LYS A 121 -15.75 -19.24 -1.23
CA LYS A 121 -15.47 -19.56 0.18
C LYS A 121 -14.90 -18.33 0.90
N LYS A 122 -15.41 -18.06 2.09
CA LYS A 122 -14.85 -17.01 2.93
C LYS A 122 -13.56 -17.52 3.56
N ALA A 123 -12.43 -17.07 3.04
CA ALA A 123 -11.12 -17.35 3.62
C ALA A 123 -11.05 -16.88 5.09
N LYS A 124 -10.53 -17.72 5.99
CA LYS A 124 -10.42 -17.42 7.42
C LYS A 124 -8.97 -17.57 7.85
N PHE A 125 -8.34 -16.45 8.15
CA PHE A 125 -7.00 -16.39 8.73
C PHE A 125 -7.02 -15.47 9.95
N PRO A 126 -6.70 -15.97 11.15
CA PRO A 126 -6.66 -15.16 12.36
C PRO A 126 -5.76 -13.92 12.18
N SER A 127 -4.59 -14.10 11.56
CA SER A 127 -3.67 -12.99 11.29
C SER A 127 -4.32 -11.89 10.46
N LEU A 128 -4.98 -12.22 9.35
CA LEU A 128 -5.62 -11.22 8.48
C LEU A 128 -6.79 -10.51 9.16
N ASP A 129 -7.50 -11.18 10.06
CA ASP A 129 -8.58 -10.56 10.83
C ASP A 129 -8.02 -9.55 11.84
N MET A 130 -6.85 -9.82 12.43
CA MET A 130 -6.13 -8.88 13.30
C MET A 130 -5.58 -7.65 12.55
N LEU A 131 -5.29 -7.77 11.26
CA LEU A 131 -4.80 -6.64 10.45
C LEU A 131 -5.89 -5.64 10.06
N LYS A 132 -7.16 -6.04 10.01
CA LYS A 132 -8.26 -5.19 9.54
C LYS A 132 -8.40 -3.85 10.28
N PRO A 133 -8.29 -3.78 11.62
CA PRO A 133 -8.38 -2.52 12.35
C PRO A 133 -7.08 -1.70 12.28
N VAL A 134 -5.99 -2.24 11.77
CA VAL A 134 -4.70 -1.55 11.69
C VAL A 134 -4.64 -0.71 10.41
N GLU A 135 -4.68 0.60 10.53
CA GLU A 135 -4.67 1.50 9.37
C GLU A 135 -3.29 1.62 8.72
N ASP A 136 -2.23 1.61 9.52
CA ASP A 136 -0.85 1.73 9.06
C ASP A 136 -0.39 0.47 8.29
N LEU A 137 -0.18 0.62 6.97
CA LEU A 137 0.26 -0.46 6.08
C LEU A 137 1.60 -1.07 6.51
N ARG A 138 2.55 -0.24 6.97
CA ARG A 138 3.88 -0.71 7.40
C ARG A 138 3.77 -1.62 8.63
N LYS A 139 2.85 -1.28 9.56
CA LYS A 139 2.53 -2.15 10.71
C LYS A 139 1.86 -3.44 10.27
N ARG A 140 0.89 -3.38 9.34
CA ARG A 140 0.23 -4.58 8.80
C ARG A 140 1.24 -5.55 8.21
N ILE A 141 2.17 -5.07 7.39
CA ILE A 141 3.24 -5.87 6.77
C ILE A 141 4.11 -6.54 7.83
N LYS A 142 4.57 -5.79 8.85
CA LYS A 142 5.36 -6.36 9.95
C LYS A 142 4.60 -7.42 10.76
N MET A 143 3.31 -7.19 11.02
CA MET A 143 2.47 -8.15 11.74
C MET A 143 2.25 -9.42 10.92
N LEU A 144 1.96 -9.30 9.62
CA LEU A 144 1.74 -10.46 8.74
C LEU A 144 3.02 -11.28 8.58
N ALA A 145 4.17 -10.64 8.43
CA ALA A 145 5.45 -11.34 8.33
C ALA A 145 5.81 -12.17 9.59
N LYS A 146 5.27 -11.77 10.75
CA LYS A 146 5.45 -12.50 12.03
C LYS A 146 4.36 -13.54 12.31
N ALA A 147 3.30 -13.56 11.52
CA ALA A 147 2.19 -14.48 11.74
C ALA A 147 2.61 -15.95 11.48
N GLU A 148 2.13 -16.86 12.31
CA GLU A 148 2.46 -18.30 12.24
C GLU A 148 1.46 -19.12 11.42
N ASP A 149 0.33 -18.51 11.02
CA ASP A 149 -0.64 -19.17 10.16
C ASP A 149 -0.21 -19.23 8.69
N LYS A 150 -0.97 -19.96 7.87
CA LYS A 150 -0.68 -20.10 6.43
C LYS A 150 -0.61 -18.77 5.68
N ALA A 151 -1.32 -17.73 6.13
CA ALA A 151 -1.26 -16.42 5.48
C ALA A 151 0.10 -15.76 5.72
N GLY A 152 0.63 -15.81 6.94
CA GLY A 152 1.98 -15.33 7.26
C GLY A 152 3.05 -16.12 6.52
N GLU A 153 2.91 -17.44 6.45
CA GLU A 153 3.84 -18.30 5.74
C GLU A 153 3.84 -18.02 4.23
N PHE A 154 2.67 -17.88 3.60
CA PHE A 154 2.54 -17.49 2.21
C PHE A 154 3.20 -16.13 1.94
N PHE A 155 2.94 -15.16 2.81
CA PHE A 155 3.51 -13.81 2.68
C PHE A 155 5.05 -13.85 2.76
N ARG A 156 5.63 -14.58 3.72
CA ARG A 156 7.08 -14.73 3.86
C ARG A 156 7.70 -15.38 2.62
N GLN A 157 7.21 -16.55 2.20
CA GLN A 157 7.80 -17.28 1.07
C GLN A 157 7.71 -16.47 -0.23
N THR A 158 6.57 -15.83 -0.51
CA THR A 158 6.43 -14.99 -1.71
C THR A 158 7.27 -13.72 -1.63
N SER A 159 7.42 -13.11 -0.45
CA SER A 159 8.28 -11.94 -0.27
C SER A 159 9.76 -12.29 -0.42
N TYR A 160 10.23 -13.37 0.21
CA TYR A 160 11.63 -13.78 0.12
C TYR A 160 12.06 -14.13 -1.30
N GLY A 161 11.25 -14.89 -2.03
CA GLY A 161 11.55 -15.18 -3.42
C GLY A 161 11.52 -13.93 -4.30
N LEU A 162 10.58 -13.01 -4.05
CA LEU A 162 10.55 -11.74 -4.79
C LEU A 162 11.79 -10.89 -4.49
N PHE A 163 12.23 -10.80 -3.24
CA PHE A 163 13.43 -10.05 -2.83
C PHE A 163 14.70 -10.64 -3.44
N GLN A 164 14.84 -11.96 -3.39
CA GLN A 164 15.92 -12.65 -4.10
C GLN A 164 15.90 -12.29 -5.58
N TYR A 165 14.75 -12.41 -6.22
CA TYR A 165 14.64 -12.20 -7.67
C TYR A 165 14.97 -10.76 -8.06
N VAL A 166 14.35 -9.76 -7.42
CA VAL A 166 14.59 -8.35 -7.79
C VAL A 166 16.04 -7.92 -7.52
N SER A 167 16.65 -8.41 -6.45
CA SER A 167 18.06 -8.08 -6.16
C SER A 167 19.02 -8.68 -7.18
N ASN A 168 18.77 -9.90 -7.68
CA ASN A 168 19.57 -10.55 -8.71
C ASN A 168 19.31 -10.01 -10.12
N ARG A 169 18.24 -9.25 -10.34
CA ARG A 169 17.92 -8.62 -11.65
C ARG A 169 18.55 -7.23 -11.83
N ILE A 170 19.27 -6.74 -10.86
CA ILE A 170 20.08 -5.52 -10.99
C ILE A 170 21.52 -5.98 -11.34
N PRO A 171 22.16 -5.42 -12.38
CA PRO A 171 21.70 -4.32 -13.24
C PRO A 171 20.93 -4.76 -14.50
N GLU A 172 20.55 -6.01 -14.68
CA GLU A 172 19.98 -6.55 -15.93
C GLU A 172 18.72 -5.81 -16.38
N ILE A 173 17.78 -5.52 -15.47
CA ILE A 173 16.49 -4.85 -15.79
C ILE A 173 16.47 -3.38 -15.40
N SER A 174 17.35 -2.98 -14.50
CA SER A 174 17.50 -1.59 -14.04
C SER A 174 18.82 -1.47 -13.29
N ASP A 175 19.48 -0.33 -13.42
CA ASP A 175 20.68 -0.02 -12.62
C ASP A 175 20.32 0.45 -11.20
N GLU A 176 19.17 1.08 -11.04
CA GLU A 176 18.74 1.64 -9.76
C GLU A 176 17.53 0.88 -9.18
N LEU A 177 17.64 0.53 -7.90
CA LEU A 177 16.63 -0.25 -7.18
C LEU A 177 15.28 0.47 -7.08
N TYR A 178 15.23 1.80 -6.94
CA TYR A 178 13.99 2.56 -6.81
C TYR A 178 13.10 2.47 -8.06
N ARG A 179 13.69 2.29 -9.25
CA ARG A 179 12.91 2.12 -10.50
C ARG A 179 12.11 0.82 -10.51
N ILE A 180 12.60 -0.22 -9.84
CA ILE A 180 11.85 -1.49 -9.69
C ILE A 180 10.63 -1.25 -8.80
N ASP A 181 10.82 -0.52 -7.68
CA ASP A 181 9.72 -0.18 -6.80
C ASP A 181 8.69 0.71 -7.50
N ASP A 182 9.14 1.73 -8.24
CA ASP A 182 8.27 2.60 -9.04
C ASP A 182 7.51 1.83 -10.12
N ALA A 183 8.17 0.90 -10.80
CA ALA A 183 7.53 0.06 -11.82
C ALA A 183 6.43 -0.83 -11.22
N MET A 184 6.62 -1.36 -10.01
CA MET A 184 5.58 -2.14 -9.32
C MET A 184 4.42 -1.26 -8.84
N ARG A 185 4.71 -0.03 -8.38
CA ARG A 185 3.65 0.95 -8.06
C ARG A 185 2.85 1.36 -9.28
N ALA A 186 3.52 1.77 -10.35
CA ALA A 186 2.87 2.27 -11.57
C ALA A 186 2.19 1.16 -12.39
N GLY A 187 2.85 -0.01 -12.51
CA GLY A 187 2.39 -1.09 -13.38
C GLY A 187 1.40 -2.05 -12.74
N PHE A 188 1.51 -2.28 -11.42
CA PHE A 188 0.68 -3.22 -10.68
C PHE A 188 -0.20 -2.57 -9.60
N GLY A 189 -0.13 -1.25 -9.45
CA GLY A 189 -0.92 -0.51 -8.46
C GLY A 189 -0.59 -0.87 -7.00
N TRP A 190 0.65 -1.28 -6.72
CA TRP A 190 1.08 -1.54 -5.36
C TRP A 190 1.32 -0.22 -4.63
N GLU A 191 1.04 -0.18 -3.33
CA GLU A 191 1.35 0.98 -2.50
C GLU A 191 2.84 1.04 -2.13
N LEU A 192 3.50 -0.13 -2.04
CA LEU A 192 4.92 -0.27 -1.68
C LEU A 192 5.60 -1.22 -2.67
N GLY A 193 6.80 -0.87 -3.09
CA GLY A 193 7.64 -1.72 -3.90
C GLY A 193 8.41 -2.79 -3.10
N PRO A 194 9.07 -3.73 -3.77
CA PRO A 194 9.79 -4.83 -3.12
C PRO A 194 10.88 -4.37 -2.13
N PHE A 195 11.72 -3.42 -2.50
CA PHE A 195 12.78 -2.91 -1.63
C PHE A 195 12.24 -2.10 -0.45
N GLU A 196 11.13 -1.37 -0.65
CA GLU A 196 10.43 -0.69 0.43
C GLU A 196 9.85 -1.67 1.45
N ILE A 197 9.26 -2.78 0.98
CA ILE A 197 8.74 -3.84 1.86
C ILE A 197 9.90 -4.50 2.62
N TRP A 198 11.02 -4.73 1.94
CA TRP A 198 12.19 -5.32 2.57
C TRP A 198 12.76 -4.44 3.69
N ASP A 199 12.86 -3.12 3.45
CA ASP A 199 13.25 -2.15 4.48
C ASP A 199 12.29 -2.11 5.67
N ILE A 200 10.98 -2.20 5.42
CA ILE A 200 9.96 -2.27 6.47
C ILE A 200 10.17 -3.50 7.36
N LEU A 201 10.54 -4.63 6.78
CA LEU A 201 10.81 -5.87 7.52
C LEU A 201 12.18 -5.86 8.23
N GLY A 202 13.04 -4.90 7.86
CA GLY A 202 14.44 -4.82 8.29
C GLY A 202 15.36 -5.58 7.34
N ALA A 203 16.19 -4.84 6.58
CA ALA A 203 16.94 -5.42 5.48
C ALA A 203 17.90 -6.54 5.97
N ARG A 204 18.66 -6.32 7.04
CA ARG A 204 19.60 -7.30 7.61
C ARG A 204 18.90 -8.53 8.17
N GLU A 205 17.92 -8.33 9.05
CA GLU A 205 17.19 -9.43 9.69
C GLU A 205 16.47 -10.29 8.63
N THR A 206 15.88 -9.64 7.63
CA THR A 206 15.20 -10.35 6.55
C THR A 206 16.17 -11.11 5.66
N ALA A 207 17.32 -10.54 5.30
CA ALA A 207 18.35 -11.23 4.52
C ALA A 207 18.84 -12.50 5.25
N GLN A 208 19.06 -12.44 6.56
CA GLN A 208 19.43 -13.60 7.35
C GLN A 208 18.34 -14.68 7.32
N ARG A 209 17.08 -14.31 7.56
CA ARG A 209 15.94 -15.24 7.49
C ARG A 209 15.73 -15.84 6.10
N MET A 210 16.01 -15.06 5.05
CA MET A 210 15.98 -15.54 3.67
C MET A 210 17.01 -16.67 3.47
N THR A 211 18.26 -16.45 3.89
CA THR A 211 19.32 -17.45 3.80
C THR A 211 18.98 -18.73 4.59
N GLU A 212 18.47 -18.58 5.82
CA GLU A 212 18.00 -19.71 6.66
C GLU A 212 16.86 -20.50 5.97
N ALA A 213 16.02 -19.83 5.19
CA ALA A 213 14.90 -20.42 4.43
C ALA A 213 15.29 -20.89 3.03
N GLY A 214 16.57 -20.80 2.64
CA GLY A 214 17.08 -21.24 1.34
C GLY A 214 16.90 -20.25 0.20
N TYR A 215 16.68 -18.96 0.52
CA TYR A 215 16.65 -17.88 -0.46
C TYR A 215 17.94 -17.05 -0.33
N GLU A 216 18.65 -16.84 -1.44
CA GLU A 216 19.93 -16.12 -1.42
C GLU A 216 19.76 -14.70 -2.02
N PRO A 217 19.87 -13.64 -1.20
CA PRO A 217 19.97 -12.28 -1.70
C PRO A 217 21.16 -12.10 -2.64
N ALA A 218 21.07 -11.18 -3.58
CA ALA A 218 22.21 -10.85 -4.44
C ALA A 218 23.43 -10.41 -3.61
N LYS A 219 24.63 -10.70 -4.12
CA LYS A 219 25.87 -10.38 -3.43
C LYS A 219 25.99 -8.90 -3.03
N TRP A 220 25.53 -7.97 -3.88
CA TRP A 220 25.58 -6.54 -3.57
C TRP A 220 24.76 -6.15 -2.33
N VAL A 221 23.66 -6.88 -2.05
CA VAL A 221 22.88 -6.68 -0.81
C VAL A 221 23.70 -7.08 0.41
N MET A 222 24.37 -8.23 0.34
CA MET A 222 25.22 -8.68 1.45
C MET A 222 26.40 -7.73 1.67
N ASP A 223 27.06 -7.28 0.59
CA ASP A 223 28.15 -6.30 0.65
C ASP A 223 27.66 -4.96 1.26
N MET A 224 26.44 -4.51 0.92
CA MET A 224 25.81 -3.32 1.51
C MET A 224 25.64 -3.46 3.03
N LEU A 225 25.10 -4.59 3.46
CA LEU A 225 24.86 -4.87 4.88
C LEU A 225 26.16 -5.02 5.66
N GLU A 226 27.19 -5.69 5.10
CA GLU A 226 28.52 -5.81 5.68
C GLU A 226 29.22 -4.45 5.85
N ALA A 227 29.01 -3.53 4.92
CA ALA A 227 29.48 -2.15 5.00
C ALA A 227 28.71 -1.29 6.03
N GLY A 228 27.81 -1.89 6.83
CA GLY A 228 27.07 -1.20 7.88
C GLY A 228 25.88 -0.38 7.36
N ARG A 229 25.43 -0.61 6.13
CA ARG A 229 24.20 0.00 5.61
C ARG A 229 23.02 -0.91 5.94
N GLU A 230 22.03 -0.38 6.68
CA GLU A 230 20.93 -1.18 7.24
C GLU A 230 19.63 -1.10 6.43
N SER A 231 19.61 -0.34 5.33
CA SER A 231 18.42 -0.11 4.52
C SER A 231 18.74 0.22 3.07
N PHE A 232 17.79 -0.03 2.16
CA PHE A 232 17.86 0.36 0.75
C PHE A 232 17.55 1.83 0.54
N TYR A 233 16.74 2.39 1.44
CA TYR A 233 16.38 3.81 1.43
C TYR A 233 16.78 4.46 2.75
N THR A 234 17.13 5.74 2.68
CA THR A 234 17.35 6.59 3.85
C THR A 234 16.68 7.94 3.65
N VAL A 235 16.49 8.68 4.73
CA VAL A 235 15.98 10.05 4.68
C VAL A 235 17.05 10.97 5.26
N VAL A 236 17.48 11.93 4.47
CA VAL A 236 18.46 12.94 4.87
C VAL A 236 17.84 14.31 4.64
N GLN A 237 17.72 15.12 5.71
CA GLN A 237 17.08 16.45 5.66
C GLN A 237 15.68 16.43 5.03
N GLY A 238 14.86 15.42 5.39
CA GLY A 238 13.50 15.26 4.88
C GLY A 238 13.39 14.83 3.42
N ARG A 239 14.50 14.43 2.79
CA ARG A 239 14.53 13.95 1.41
C ARG A 239 14.96 12.50 1.36
N ARG A 240 14.16 11.69 0.67
CA ARG A 240 14.45 10.28 0.48
C ARG A 240 15.60 10.07 -0.49
N GLN A 241 16.51 9.20 -0.11
CA GLN A 241 17.64 8.74 -0.92
C GLN A 241 17.57 7.23 -1.05
N TYR A 242 18.12 6.69 -2.13
CA TYR A 242 18.25 5.26 -2.37
C TYR A 242 19.72 4.85 -2.35
N TYR A 243 20.01 3.61 -1.97
CA TYR A 243 21.35 3.03 -2.04
C TYR A 243 21.73 2.80 -3.50
N ASP A 244 22.74 3.50 -3.98
CA ASP A 244 23.31 3.34 -5.31
C ASP A 244 24.41 2.28 -5.27
N ILE A 245 24.20 1.23 -6.04
CA ILE A 245 25.01 0.01 -5.98
C ILE A 245 26.42 0.26 -6.52
N GLU A 246 26.55 1.09 -7.56
CA GLU A 246 27.81 1.41 -8.21
C GLU A 246 28.72 2.21 -7.26
N SER A 247 28.21 3.34 -6.75
CA SER A 247 28.99 4.22 -5.86
C SER A 247 29.03 3.73 -4.40
N LYS A 248 28.21 2.74 -4.03
CA LYS A 248 28.05 2.21 -2.65
C LYS A 248 27.67 3.28 -1.63
N THR A 249 26.94 4.29 -2.06
CA THR A 249 26.47 5.42 -1.25
C THR A 249 24.99 5.68 -1.48
N TYR A 250 24.38 6.50 -0.62
CA TYR A 250 23.03 6.97 -0.85
C TYR A 250 23.01 8.16 -1.80
N LYS A 251 22.12 8.13 -2.79
CA LYS A 251 21.88 9.21 -3.76
C LYS A 251 20.43 9.67 -3.72
N SER A 252 20.20 10.95 -4.01
CA SER A 252 18.84 11.49 -4.15
C SER A 252 18.11 10.83 -5.32
N ILE A 253 16.82 10.58 -5.17
CA ILE A 253 15.98 10.05 -6.25
C ILE A 253 15.75 11.17 -7.26
N PRO A 254 16.16 11.03 -8.52
CA PRO A 254 16.00 12.08 -9.54
C PRO A 254 14.51 12.43 -9.75
N GLY A 255 14.22 13.74 -9.84
CA GLY A 255 12.85 14.25 -10.03
C GLY A 255 12.04 14.38 -8.74
N ALA A 256 12.57 13.96 -7.59
CA ALA A 256 11.93 14.14 -6.29
C ALA A 256 12.27 15.48 -5.62
N GLU A 257 13.18 16.27 -6.21
CA GLU A 257 13.74 17.48 -5.60
C GLU A 257 12.68 18.57 -5.38
N ASN A 258 11.64 18.59 -6.20
CA ASN A 258 10.57 19.60 -6.17
C ASN A 258 9.32 19.14 -5.41
N PHE A 259 9.34 17.95 -4.79
CA PHE A 259 8.21 17.41 -4.08
C PHE A 259 8.51 17.27 -2.58
N ILE A 260 7.53 17.59 -1.76
CA ILE A 260 7.52 17.29 -0.33
C ILE A 260 6.73 16.02 -0.11
N ILE A 261 7.41 14.97 0.36
CA ILE A 261 6.80 13.69 0.70
C ILE A 261 6.66 13.63 2.22
N LEU A 262 5.44 13.78 2.72
CA LEU A 262 5.18 13.86 4.17
C LEU A 262 5.63 12.59 4.91
N ASP A 263 5.55 11.42 4.28
CA ASP A 263 6.03 10.15 4.84
C ASP A 263 7.52 10.18 5.19
N ASP A 264 8.31 10.85 4.38
CA ASP A 264 9.75 10.99 4.59
C ASP A 264 10.05 11.96 5.74
N LEU A 265 9.23 13.00 5.89
CA LEU A 265 9.38 13.99 6.96
C LEU A 265 8.96 13.46 8.34
N ARG A 266 8.05 12.48 8.42
CA ARG A 266 7.53 12.00 9.72
C ARG A 266 8.60 11.44 10.65
N GLN A 267 9.73 10.98 10.15
CA GLN A 267 10.79 10.40 10.97
C GLN A 267 11.66 11.46 11.66
N SER A 268 11.84 12.62 11.05
CA SER A 268 12.77 13.66 11.49
C SER A 268 12.11 14.98 11.86
N ASN A 269 10.94 15.28 11.30
CA ASN A 269 10.33 16.61 11.35
C ASN A 269 8.94 16.60 12.02
N GLU A 270 8.60 15.55 12.77
CA GLU A 270 7.36 15.48 13.55
C GLU A 270 7.44 16.46 14.73
N VAL A 271 6.55 17.46 14.74
CA VAL A 271 6.46 18.45 15.82
C VAL A 271 5.44 18.03 16.87
N TRP A 272 4.33 17.44 16.44
CA TRP A 272 3.26 16.99 17.30
C TRP A 272 2.35 15.98 16.58
N LYS A 273 1.70 15.08 17.34
CA LYS A 273 0.68 14.16 16.82
C LYS A 273 -0.34 13.76 17.86
N ASN A 274 -1.49 13.28 17.36
CA ASN A 274 -2.47 12.47 18.09
C ASN A 274 -2.92 11.28 17.23
N SER A 275 -4.04 10.65 17.61
CA SER A 275 -4.59 9.51 16.84
C SER A 275 -5.10 9.87 15.44
N GLY A 276 -5.51 11.11 15.20
CA GLY A 276 -6.16 11.55 13.96
C GLY A 276 -5.35 12.51 13.10
N SER A 277 -4.26 13.07 13.60
CA SER A 277 -3.45 14.05 12.86
C SER A 277 -1.99 14.06 13.28
N THR A 278 -1.13 14.51 12.36
CA THR A 278 0.29 14.77 12.59
C THR A 278 0.64 16.18 12.13
N ILE A 279 1.46 16.89 12.90
CA ILE A 279 1.99 18.21 12.53
C ILE A 279 3.47 18.05 12.24
N LEU A 280 3.89 18.47 11.04
CA LEU A 280 5.23 18.34 10.51
C LEU A 280 5.83 19.71 10.22
N ASP A 281 7.11 19.87 10.46
CA ASP A 281 7.90 21.01 9.98
C ASP A 281 8.35 20.73 8.55
N LEU A 282 7.87 21.53 7.58
CA LEU A 282 8.25 21.41 6.16
C LEU A 282 9.58 22.09 5.85
N GLY A 283 10.16 22.80 6.81
CA GLY A 283 11.27 23.74 6.61
C GLY A 283 10.80 25.15 6.25
N ASP A 284 11.73 26.07 6.14
CA ASP A 284 11.50 27.48 5.79
C ASP A 284 10.49 28.21 6.70
N GLY A 285 10.26 27.69 7.91
CA GLY A 285 9.30 28.23 8.87
C GLY A 285 7.84 27.89 8.53
N ILE A 286 7.56 26.83 7.80
CA ILE A 286 6.22 26.39 7.43
C ILE A 286 5.87 25.08 8.14
N LEU A 287 4.74 25.08 8.85
CA LEU A 287 4.14 23.83 9.36
C LEU A 287 3.18 23.20 8.36
N CYS A 288 3.03 21.89 8.43
CA CYS A 288 1.96 21.15 7.77
C CYS A 288 1.16 20.35 8.79
N ILE A 289 -0.16 20.48 8.77
CA ILE A 289 -1.02 19.49 9.45
C ILE A 289 -1.51 18.48 8.44
N GLU A 290 -1.31 17.20 8.75
CA GLU A 290 -1.73 16.05 7.99
C GLU A 290 -2.83 15.28 8.74
N PHE A 291 -3.98 15.05 8.09
CA PHE A 291 -5.04 14.20 8.64
C PHE A 291 -4.70 12.73 8.41
N ARG A 292 -4.98 11.89 9.41
CA ARG A 292 -4.62 10.47 9.42
C ARG A 292 -5.75 9.54 9.83
N THR A 293 -6.95 10.02 9.84
CA THR A 293 -8.15 9.23 10.08
C THR A 293 -8.56 8.46 8.83
N LYS A 294 -9.41 7.46 8.98
CA LYS A 294 -9.97 6.74 7.84
C LYS A 294 -10.67 7.71 6.88
N MET A 295 -10.25 7.72 5.62
CA MET A 295 -10.68 8.66 4.58
C MET A 295 -10.46 10.13 4.94
N ASN A 296 -9.55 10.41 5.85
CA ASN A 296 -9.28 11.74 6.39
C ASN A 296 -10.56 12.45 6.89
N SER A 297 -11.46 11.67 7.51
CA SER A 297 -12.68 12.21 8.10
C SER A 297 -12.35 13.08 9.32
N MET A 298 -13.09 14.17 9.48
CA MET A 298 -12.86 15.16 10.53
C MET A 298 -13.66 14.78 11.78
N GLY A 299 -12.97 14.23 12.78
CA GLY A 299 -13.45 13.97 14.13
C GLY A 299 -12.81 14.92 15.14
N GLY A 300 -13.08 14.70 16.41
CA GLY A 300 -12.56 15.55 17.51
C GLY A 300 -11.04 15.63 17.54
N GLU A 301 -10.34 14.52 17.23
CA GLU A 301 -8.89 14.43 17.16
C GLU A 301 -8.29 15.27 16.03
N VAL A 302 -8.97 15.35 14.87
CA VAL A 302 -8.54 16.22 13.76
C VAL A 302 -8.75 17.69 14.12
N ILE A 303 -9.89 18.02 14.69
CA ILE A 303 -10.21 19.38 15.15
C ILE A 303 -9.20 19.85 16.23
N GLN A 304 -8.86 18.98 17.18
CA GLN A 304 -7.81 19.25 18.16
C GLN A 304 -6.45 19.51 17.48
N GLY A 305 -6.09 18.66 16.51
CA GLY A 305 -4.85 18.82 15.74
C GLY A 305 -4.80 20.13 14.99
N MET A 306 -5.90 20.55 14.33
CA MET A 306 -5.99 21.82 13.62
C MET A 306 -5.78 23.01 14.57
N ASN A 307 -6.46 23.02 15.71
CA ASN A 307 -6.28 24.07 16.71
C ASN A 307 -4.85 24.12 17.24
N LYS A 308 -4.22 22.94 17.46
CA LYS A 308 -2.83 22.85 17.87
C LYS A 308 -1.85 23.34 16.80
N ALA A 309 -2.12 23.03 15.53
CA ALA A 309 -1.30 23.49 14.41
C ALA A 309 -1.32 25.02 14.30
N ILE A 310 -2.48 25.65 14.42
CA ILE A 310 -2.61 27.11 14.41
C ILE A 310 -1.84 27.71 15.59
N GLU A 311 -2.05 27.19 16.81
CA GLU A 311 -1.33 27.65 18.02
C GLU A 311 0.19 27.64 17.84
N LEU A 312 0.74 26.53 17.34
CA LEU A 312 2.17 26.38 17.10
C LEU A 312 2.65 27.30 15.99
N ALA A 313 1.87 27.39 14.90
CA ALA A 313 2.23 28.22 13.77
C ALA A 313 2.27 29.71 14.10
N GLU A 314 1.27 30.21 14.83
CA GLU A 314 1.22 31.60 15.30
C GLU A 314 2.37 31.98 16.24
N LYS A 315 2.89 30.98 16.96
CA LYS A 315 3.96 31.21 17.95
C LYS A 315 5.35 31.23 17.31
N ASP A 316 5.66 30.23 16.49
CA ASP A 316 7.04 29.93 16.10
C ASP A 316 7.28 29.82 14.59
N TYR A 317 6.23 29.93 13.74
CA TYR A 317 6.32 29.70 12.31
C TYR A 317 5.71 30.86 11.49
N ARG A 318 5.91 30.80 10.20
CA ARG A 318 5.51 31.86 9.24
C ARG A 318 4.21 31.55 8.50
N GLY A 319 3.77 30.29 8.54
CA GLY A 319 2.57 29.83 7.84
C GLY A 319 2.24 28.38 8.13
N LEU A 320 1.02 28.00 7.77
CA LEU A 320 0.47 26.67 7.96
C LEU A 320 -0.08 26.12 6.63
N VAL A 321 0.29 24.90 6.29
CA VAL A 321 -0.31 24.12 5.20
C VAL A 321 -1.22 23.06 5.78
N VAL A 322 -2.43 22.91 5.21
CA VAL A 322 -3.31 21.78 5.48
C VAL A 322 -3.25 20.85 4.28
N GLY A 323 -2.66 19.67 4.46
CA GLY A 323 -2.44 18.73 3.36
C GLY A 323 -2.23 17.30 3.84
N ASN A 324 -2.22 16.35 2.92
CA ASN A 324 -1.88 14.95 3.21
C ASN A 324 -1.46 14.22 1.93
N ASN A 325 -0.85 13.04 2.09
CA ASN A 325 -0.47 12.14 0.99
C ASN A 325 -1.49 11.00 0.78
N GLY A 326 -2.68 11.08 1.36
CA GLY A 326 -3.74 10.09 1.18
C GLY A 326 -4.36 10.12 -0.21
N ALA A 327 -5.21 9.14 -0.53
CA ALA A 327 -5.95 9.11 -1.81
C ALA A 327 -6.96 10.26 -1.96
N ASN A 328 -7.40 10.85 -0.85
CA ASN A 328 -8.38 11.93 -0.79
C ASN A 328 -7.97 12.94 0.27
N PHE A 329 -8.30 14.19 0.05
CA PHE A 329 -8.05 15.26 1.01
C PHE A 329 -8.86 15.06 2.29
N SER A 330 -10.20 14.98 2.17
CA SER A 330 -11.08 14.65 3.29
C SER A 330 -12.48 14.25 2.82
N ALA A 331 -13.04 13.22 3.44
CA ALA A 331 -14.46 12.86 3.27
C ALA A 331 -15.42 13.75 4.08
N GLY A 332 -14.91 14.73 4.84
CA GLY A 332 -15.70 15.62 5.68
C GLY A 332 -15.93 15.07 7.08
N ALA A 333 -17.02 15.48 7.72
CA ALA A 333 -17.35 15.10 9.09
C ALA A 333 -17.56 13.60 9.27
N ASN A 334 -17.28 13.08 10.47
CA ASN A 334 -17.61 11.71 10.85
C ASN A 334 -19.13 11.57 11.05
N LEU A 335 -19.84 11.26 9.98
CA LEU A 335 -21.31 11.13 9.99
C LEU A 335 -21.81 10.03 10.94
N GLY A 336 -21.00 9.00 11.22
CA GLY A 336 -21.36 7.96 12.18
C GLY A 336 -21.54 8.52 13.60
N LEU A 337 -20.64 9.41 14.01
CA LEU A 337 -20.73 10.08 15.30
C LEU A 337 -21.93 11.04 15.38
N VAL A 338 -22.14 11.83 14.31
CA VAL A 338 -23.31 12.71 14.18
C VAL A 338 -24.61 11.92 14.33
N TYR A 339 -24.69 10.78 13.63
CA TYR A 339 -25.85 9.89 13.65
C TYR A 339 -26.10 9.30 15.06
N MET A 340 -25.07 8.89 15.77
CA MET A 340 -25.19 8.36 17.13
C MET A 340 -25.77 9.43 18.08
N TYR A 341 -25.21 10.62 18.12
CA TYR A 341 -25.74 11.71 18.97
C TYR A 341 -27.19 12.06 18.60
N ALA A 342 -27.53 12.05 17.32
CA ALA A 342 -28.91 12.31 16.89
C ALA A 342 -29.89 11.22 17.32
N LEU A 343 -29.48 9.92 17.28
CA LEU A 343 -30.30 8.81 17.76
C LEU A 343 -30.51 8.84 19.28
N ASP A 344 -29.48 9.20 20.02
CA ASP A 344 -29.51 9.31 21.48
C ASP A 344 -30.22 10.59 21.94
N GLN A 345 -30.62 11.45 20.99
CA GLN A 345 -31.23 12.78 21.23
C GLN A 345 -30.33 13.69 22.10
N ASP A 346 -29.01 13.46 22.04
CA ASP A 346 -28.02 14.26 22.72
C ASP A 346 -27.69 15.51 21.89
N TYR A 347 -28.63 16.43 21.85
CA TYR A 347 -28.53 17.68 21.08
C TYR A 347 -27.50 18.66 21.63
N ASP A 348 -27.18 18.58 22.92
CA ASP A 348 -26.16 19.44 23.53
C ASP A 348 -24.77 19.05 23.02
N GLU A 349 -24.42 17.75 23.03
CA GLU A 349 -23.17 17.27 22.48
C GLU A 349 -23.09 17.52 20.98
N LEU A 350 -24.16 17.29 20.22
CA LEU A 350 -24.22 17.59 18.80
C LEU A 350 -23.98 19.08 18.51
N ASN A 351 -24.62 19.97 19.26
CA ASN A 351 -24.45 21.42 19.14
C ASN A 351 -23.01 21.84 19.51
N MET A 352 -22.45 21.28 20.58
CA MET A 352 -21.07 21.53 20.98
C MET A 352 -20.08 21.10 19.88
N MET A 353 -20.27 19.93 19.30
CA MET A 353 -19.44 19.43 18.22
C MET A 353 -19.47 20.36 16.98
N ILE A 354 -20.68 20.79 16.56
CA ILE A 354 -20.86 21.70 15.42
C ILE A 354 -20.20 23.04 15.70
N LYS A 355 -20.43 23.62 16.89
CA LYS A 355 -19.81 24.89 17.28
C LYS A 355 -18.28 24.80 17.33
N THR A 356 -17.74 23.70 17.85
CA THR A 356 -16.29 23.51 17.94
C THR A 356 -15.68 23.46 16.53
N PHE A 357 -16.33 22.75 15.61
CA PHE A 357 -15.92 22.74 14.19
C PHE A 357 -15.96 24.15 13.59
N GLN A 358 -17.09 24.85 13.68
CA GLN A 358 -17.26 26.21 13.15
C GLN A 358 -16.23 27.19 13.73
N ASN A 359 -16.01 27.15 15.04
CA ASN A 359 -15.02 27.99 15.71
C ASN A 359 -13.60 27.72 15.22
N THR A 360 -13.29 26.45 14.90
CA THR A 360 -11.99 26.07 14.33
C THR A 360 -11.82 26.62 12.91
N MET A 361 -12.87 26.57 12.07
CA MET A 361 -12.86 27.18 10.74
C MET A 361 -12.65 28.70 10.84
N MET A 362 -13.37 29.37 11.75
CA MET A 362 -13.21 30.81 11.96
C MET A 362 -11.83 31.16 12.52
N ARG A 363 -11.25 30.31 13.39
CA ARG A 363 -9.90 30.49 13.89
C ARG A 363 -8.84 30.41 12.80
N MET A 364 -9.00 29.50 11.83
CA MET A 364 -8.14 29.46 10.65
C MET A 364 -8.26 30.72 9.80
N ARG A 365 -9.50 31.15 9.54
CA ARG A 365 -9.77 32.32 8.71
C ARG A 365 -9.18 33.62 9.28
N TYR A 366 -9.12 33.73 10.60
CA TYR A 366 -8.63 34.92 11.30
C TYR A 366 -7.30 34.69 12.03
N SER A 367 -6.57 33.64 11.65
CA SER A 367 -5.24 33.39 12.20
C SER A 367 -4.25 34.51 11.86
N ALA A 368 -3.27 34.70 12.73
CA ALA A 368 -2.22 35.72 12.52
C ALA A 368 -1.17 35.34 11.48
N ILE A 369 -1.27 34.10 10.92
CA ILE A 369 -0.35 33.57 9.90
C ILE A 369 -1.14 33.08 8.69
N PRO A 370 -0.56 33.09 7.49
CA PRO A 370 -1.19 32.52 6.30
C PRO A 370 -1.48 31.03 6.48
N VAL A 371 -2.68 30.62 6.08
CA VAL A 371 -3.10 29.21 6.03
C VAL A 371 -3.43 28.84 4.59
N VAL A 372 -2.80 27.78 4.09
CA VAL A 372 -2.99 27.26 2.72
C VAL A 372 -3.51 25.83 2.78
N ALA A 373 -4.55 25.51 2.02
CA ALA A 373 -5.01 24.14 1.83
C ALA A 373 -4.52 23.58 0.49
N ALA A 374 -4.08 22.32 0.49
CA ALA A 374 -3.65 21.58 -0.67
C ALA A 374 -4.61 20.39 -0.93
N PRO A 375 -5.86 20.64 -1.37
CA PRO A 375 -6.85 19.60 -1.60
C PRO A 375 -6.53 18.78 -2.84
N HIS A 376 -6.89 17.49 -2.80
CA HIS A 376 -6.81 16.57 -3.93
C HIS A 376 -7.83 15.45 -3.75
N GLY A 377 -8.19 14.77 -4.83
CA GLY A 377 -9.19 13.70 -4.80
C GLY A 377 -10.53 14.21 -4.22
N LEU A 378 -11.14 13.44 -3.32
CA LEU A 378 -12.38 13.83 -2.68
C LEU A 378 -12.12 14.90 -1.61
N THR A 379 -12.82 16.01 -1.74
CA THR A 379 -12.83 17.15 -0.79
C THR A 379 -14.28 17.47 -0.48
N LEU A 380 -14.87 16.78 0.52
CA LEU A 380 -16.29 16.76 0.76
C LEU A 380 -16.67 17.37 2.12
N GLY A 381 -17.88 17.94 2.22
CA GLY A 381 -18.47 18.47 3.47
C GLY A 381 -17.48 19.35 4.22
N GLY A 382 -17.15 19.00 5.47
CA GLY A 382 -16.21 19.75 6.31
C GLY A 382 -14.82 19.96 5.67
N GLY A 383 -14.36 19.07 4.78
CA GLY A 383 -13.12 19.27 4.02
C GLY A 383 -13.26 20.41 3.00
N CYS A 384 -14.40 20.55 2.34
CA CYS A 384 -14.70 21.67 1.47
C CYS A 384 -14.87 22.97 2.27
N GLU A 385 -15.60 22.91 3.40
CA GLU A 385 -15.77 24.06 4.29
C GLU A 385 -14.42 24.59 4.78
N LEU A 386 -13.48 23.70 5.15
CA LEU A 386 -12.12 24.07 5.48
C LEU A 386 -11.47 24.89 4.35
N CYS A 387 -11.52 24.39 3.12
CA CYS A 387 -10.94 25.08 1.97
C CYS A 387 -11.52 26.48 1.74
N LEU A 388 -12.78 26.71 2.11
CA LEU A 388 -13.45 28.03 2.01
C LEU A 388 -13.05 29.00 3.14
N HIS A 389 -12.33 28.51 4.16
CA HIS A 389 -11.93 29.31 5.35
C HIS A 389 -10.42 29.52 5.48
N VAL A 390 -9.62 29.07 4.50
CA VAL A 390 -8.18 29.36 4.45
C VAL A 390 -7.90 30.56 3.54
N ASP A 391 -6.69 31.10 3.60
CA ASP A 391 -6.28 32.25 2.78
C ASP A 391 -6.10 31.88 1.32
N HIS A 392 -5.64 30.65 1.04
CA HIS A 392 -5.41 30.19 -0.32
C HIS A 392 -5.62 28.68 -0.44
N VAL A 393 -6.13 28.25 -1.60
CA VAL A 393 -6.30 26.85 -1.99
C VAL A 393 -5.44 26.60 -3.24
N GLN A 394 -4.54 25.64 -3.15
CA GLN A 394 -3.58 25.32 -4.21
C GLN A 394 -4.01 24.05 -4.94
#